data_2ce4d64f7e16dcba6ff3e1bb62ab5b1e
#
_entry.id   2ce4d64f7e16dcba6ff3e1bb62ab5b1e
#
_cell.length_a   1.000
_cell.length_b   1.000
_cell.length_c   1.000
_cell.angle_alpha   90.00
_cell.angle_beta   90.00
_cell.angle_gamma   90.00
#
_symmetry.space_group_name_H-M   'P 1'
#
loop_
_entity.id
_entity.type
_entity.pdbx_description
1 polymer ?
#
loop_
_entity_poly.entity_id
_entity_poly.type
_entity_poly.pdbx_seq_one_letter_code
_entity_poly.pdbx_strand_id
1 'polypeptide(L)'
;MDYKIANIRVSLPDACTGAHFTRALRPFLTLDTGPADLALEIVPRLPDEADYRELYRFDFTDADADCRFGRDDAGYLLEIAPRDGSAPARFRSGYEAVRGGAASDFTLQHNPALLRFGLWTLYNIVAVRRGAVAIHSSVIRYRNRGVLFLGESGTGKSTHTRLWREHIPGAELLNDDSPIISAGGDTTPQVWGSPWSGKTPCYRNENLPIAAIVRLSQAPHNRIRRLRPIEAIGALLPSAPPAFSHDERLQDDVCALLSRVIESVPVYHLECLPDADAARLSCQTIFGE
;
A
#
# COMPACT_ATOMS: atom_id res chain seq x y z
N MET A 1 -7.99 19.72 -4.92
CA MET A 1 -8.94 18.60 -5.16
C MET A 1 -8.93 17.62 -4.00
N ASP A 2 -10.09 17.07 -3.65
CA ASP A 2 -10.25 16.17 -2.48
C ASP A 2 -10.58 14.76 -2.91
N TYR A 3 -9.94 13.80 -2.24
CA TYR A 3 -10.06 12.37 -2.50
C TYR A 3 -10.35 11.63 -1.19
N LYS A 4 -11.06 10.50 -1.27
CA LYS A 4 -11.30 9.62 -0.14
C LYS A 4 -10.76 8.22 -0.48
N ILE A 5 -9.69 7.81 0.19
CA ILE A 5 -9.00 6.54 -0.02
C ILE A 5 -9.05 5.77 1.30
N ALA A 6 -9.70 4.60 1.33
CA ALA A 6 -9.86 3.78 2.53
C ALA A 6 -10.31 4.59 3.77
N ASN A 7 -11.34 5.45 3.60
CA ASN A 7 -11.86 6.38 4.60
C ASN A 7 -10.92 7.50 5.06
N ILE A 8 -9.76 7.64 4.44
CA ILE A 8 -8.82 8.74 4.69
C ILE A 8 -9.03 9.80 3.63
N ARG A 9 -9.29 11.03 4.07
CA ARG A 9 -9.47 12.16 3.18
C ARG A 9 -8.13 12.81 2.88
N VAL A 10 -7.83 12.92 1.58
CA VAL A 10 -6.59 13.48 1.04
C VAL A 10 -6.94 14.72 0.23
N SER A 11 -6.34 15.87 0.57
CA SER A 11 -6.46 17.12 -0.19
C SER A 11 -5.16 17.39 -0.92
N LEU A 12 -5.23 17.53 -2.25
CA LEU A 12 -4.09 17.81 -3.10
C LEU A 12 -4.28 19.13 -3.83
N PRO A 13 -3.23 19.97 -3.94
CA PRO A 13 -3.27 21.19 -4.76
C PRO A 13 -3.35 20.81 -6.25
N ASP A 14 -3.87 21.75 -7.05
CA ASP A 14 -4.07 21.52 -8.49
C ASP A 14 -2.74 21.23 -9.22
N ALA A 15 -1.62 21.78 -8.73
CA ALA A 15 -0.29 21.49 -9.25
C ALA A 15 0.09 19.99 -9.21
N CYS A 16 -0.54 19.19 -8.36
CA CYS A 16 -0.31 17.75 -8.26
C CYS A 16 -1.20 16.92 -9.21
N THR A 17 -2.15 17.52 -9.90
CA THR A 17 -3.16 16.84 -10.70
C THR A 17 -2.78 16.66 -12.17
N GLY A 18 -1.49 16.42 -12.47
CA GLY A 18 -1.01 16.12 -13.81
C GLY A 18 -1.65 14.85 -14.41
N ALA A 19 -1.80 14.80 -15.74
CA ALA A 19 -2.65 13.87 -16.49
C ALA A 19 -2.47 12.36 -16.16
N HIS A 20 -1.25 11.92 -15.82
CA HIS A 20 -0.98 10.51 -15.56
C HIS A 20 -1.49 10.01 -14.20
N PHE A 21 -1.39 10.84 -13.15
CA PHE A 21 -1.84 10.45 -11.80
C PHE A 21 -3.34 10.70 -11.60
N THR A 22 -3.90 11.67 -12.31
CA THR A 22 -5.34 12.01 -12.28
C THR A 22 -6.23 10.82 -12.61
N ARG A 23 -5.83 9.97 -13.58
CA ARG A 23 -6.59 8.77 -13.94
C ARG A 23 -6.72 7.80 -12.77
N ALA A 24 -5.65 7.59 -12.01
CA ALA A 24 -5.64 6.67 -10.86
C ALA A 24 -6.46 7.22 -9.69
N LEU A 25 -6.44 8.53 -9.47
CA LEU A 25 -7.15 9.20 -8.39
C LEU A 25 -8.64 9.44 -8.68
N ARG A 26 -9.04 9.50 -9.96
CA ARG A 26 -10.41 9.84 -10.36
C ARG A 26 -11.51 9.03 -9.66
N PRO A 27 -11.39 7.69 -9.47
CA PRO A 27 -12.41 6.91 -8.76
C PRO A 27 -12.56 7.28 -7.26
N PHE A 28 -11.56 7.96 -6.70
CA PHE A 28 -11.48 8.34 -5.29
C PHE A 28 -11.91 9.78 -5.02
N LEU A 29 -12.30 10.56 -6.05
CA LEU A 29 -12.81 11.92 -5.86
C LEU A 29 -13.97 11.93 -4.86
N THR A 30 -13.99 12.93 -3.99
CA THR A 30 -15.05 13.12 -3.00
C THR A 30 -15.55 14.55 -2.97
N LEU A 31 -16.82 14.71 -2.67
CA LEU A 31 -17.47 16.00 -2.38
C LEU A 31 -17.58 16.26 -0.87
N ASP A 32 -17.01 15.37 -0.06
CA ASP A 32 -16.96 15.55 1.39
C ASP A 32 -16.15 16.80 1.72
N THR A 33 -16.76 17.74 2.51
CA THR A 33 -16.18 19.04 2.85
C THR A 33 -15.55 19.07 4.25
N GLY A 34 -15.47 17.95 4.95
CA GLY A 34 -14.80 17.84 6.25
C GLY A 34 -13.29 18.19 6.18
N PRO A 35 -12.59 18.27 7.31
CA PRO A 35 -11.14 18.47 7.29
C PRO A 35 -10.41 17.30 6.64
N ALA A 36 -9.38 17.60 5.87
CA ALA A 36 -8.52 16.57 5.28
C ALA A 36 -7.67 15.88 6.37
N ASP A 37 -7.49 14.58 6.22
CA ASP A 37 -6.59 13.79 7.07
C ASP A 37 -5.13 13.95 6.61
N LEU A 38 -4.94 14.11 5.30
CA LEU A 38 -3.69 14.47 4.66
C LEU A 38 -3.96 15.65 3.72
N ALA A 39 -3.41 16.82 4.02
CA ALA A 39 -3.41 17.98 3.16
C ALA A 39 -1.97 18.25 2.68
N LEU A 40 -1.72 18.09 1.38
CA LEU A 40 -0.41 18.37 0.80
C LEU A 40 -0.34 19.82 0.36
N GLU A 41 0.72 20.52 0.78
CA GLU A 41 1.09 21.84 0.30
C GLU A 41 2.34 21.75 -0.60
N ILE A 42 2.33 22.45 -1.73
CA ILE A 42 3.52 22.59 -2.55
C ILE A 42 4.21 23.89 -2.19
N VAL A 43 5.46 23.79 -1.77
CA VAL A 43 6.31 24.90 -1.38
C VAL A 43 7.49 25.04 -2.35
N PRO A 44 8.03 26.25 -2.57
CA PRO A 44 9.17 26.44 -3.49
C PRO A 44 10.43 25.66 -3.06
N ARG A 45 10.62 25.52 -1.77
CA ARG A 45 11.72 24.75 -1.15
C ARG A 45 11.32 24.34 0.26
N LEU A 46 11.57 23.09 0.61
CA LEU A 46 11.53 22.67 2.01
C LEU A 46 12.76 23.22 2.75
N PRO A 47 12.63 23.61 4.03
CA PRO A 47 13.76 24.05 4.84
C PRO A 47 14.89 23.01 4.83
N ASP A 48 16.14 23.48 4.85
CA ASP A 48 17.29 22.62 5.07
C ASP A 48 17.26 22.13 6.53
N GLU A 49 17.50 20.85 6.72
CA GLU A 49 17.26 20.17 8.00
C GLU A 49 18.56 20.04 8.75
N ALA A 50 18.74 20.89 9.77
CA ALA A 50 19.94 20.86 10.62
C ALA A 50 20.06 19.56 11.43
N ASP A 51 18.93 18.93 11.77
CA ASP A 51 18.87 17.78 12.68
C ASP A 51 18.23 16.53 12.05
N TYR A 52 18.31 16.40 10.72
CA TYR A 52 17.78 15.23 10.01
C TYR A 52 18.56 13.96 10.35
N ARG A 53 17.84 12.95 10.85
CA ARG A 53 18.36 11.61 11.08
C ARG A 53 17.85 10.68 9.97
N GLU A 54 18.76 10.25 9.09
CA GLU A 54 18.45 9.19 8.11
C GLU A 54 18.18 7.87 8.86
N LEU A 55 17.07 7.22 8.54
CA LEU A 55 16.65 5.93 9.09
C LEU A 55 16.82 4.81 8.08
N TYR A 56 16.57 5.09 6.80
CA TYR A 56 16.62 4.09 5.75
C TYR A 56 16.95 4.70 4.40
N ARG A 57 17.81 4.01 3.65
CA ARG A 57 18.16 4.35 2.27
C ARG A 57 17.84 3.17 1.35
N PHE A 58 17.24 3.44 0.18
CA PHE A 58 16.82 2.41 -0.76
C PHE A 58 16.72 2.95 -2.19
N ASP A 59 16.70 2.01 -3.16
CA ASP A 59 16.53 2.31 -4.56
C ASP A 59 15.06 2.40 -4.94
N PHE A 60 14.70 3.42 -5.71
CA PHE A 60 13.40 3.52 -6.38
C PHE A 60 13.58 3.24 -7.87
N THR A 61 13.55 1.95 -8.22
CA THR A 61 13.87 1.44 -9.55
C THR A 61 12.95 1.98 -10.65
N ASP A 62 11.65 2.20 -10.35
CA ASP A 62 10.67 2.69 -11.33
C ASP A 62 10.98 4.10 -11.85
N ALA A 63 11.75 4.88 -11.13
CA ALA A 63 12.15 6.25 -11.49
C ALA A 63 13.65 6.42 -11.61
N ASP A 64 14.44 5.34 -11.54
CA ASP A 64 15.90 5.37 -11.48
C ASP A 64 16.42 6.44 -10.49
N ALA A 65 16.00 6.30 -9.24
CA ALA A 65 16.26 7.27 -8.18
C ALA A 65 16.75 6.61 -6.89
N ASP A 66 17.56 7.35 -6.13
CA ASP A 66 17.93 7.02 -4.77
C ASP A 66 16.97 7.68 -3.79
N CYS A 67 16.49 6.92 -2.81
CA CYS A 67 15.59 7.41 -1.77
C CYS A 67 16.26 7.43 -0.42
N ARG A 68 16.00 8.48 0.36
CA ARG A 68 16.36 8.59 1.78
C ARG A 68 15.09 8.86 2.58
N PHE A 69 14.82 8.02 3.56
CA PHE A 69 13.75 8.19 4.52
C PHE A 69 14.33 8.46 5.90
N GLY A 70 13.80 9.42 6.61
CA GLY A 70 14.26 9.74 7.94
C GLY A 70 13.33 10.70 8.65
N ARG A 71 13.82 11.28 9.74
CA ARG A 71 13.05 12.21 10.57
C ARG A 71 13.93 13.26 11.23
N ASP A 72 13.29 14.33 11.67
CA ASP A 72 13.78 15.31 12.62
C ASP A 72 12.75 15.50 13.75
N ASP A 73 12.91 16.55 14.56
CA ASP A 73 11.97 16.86 15.65
C ASP A 73 10.57 17.25 15.18
N ALA A 74 10.42 17.69 13.94
CA ALA A 74 9.14 18.14 13.39
C ALA A 74 8.38 17.06 12.63
N GLY A 75 9.01 15.94 12.24
CA GLY A 75 8.32 14.85 11.52
C GLY A 75 9.21 14.00 10.65
N TYR A 76 8.57 13.34 9.67
CA TYR A 76 9.22 12.47 8.70
C TYR A 76 9.54 13.21 7.40
N LEU A 77 10.63 12.82 6.77
CA LEU A 77 11.04 13.27 5.45
C LEU A 77 11.37 12.08 4.55
N LEU A 78 10.85 12.12 3.34
CA LEU A 78 11.31 11.31 2.21
C LEU A 78 11.95 12.24 1.18
N GLU A 79 13.19 11.98 0.80
CA GLU A 79 13.86 12.58 -0.35
C GLU A 79 14.02 11.54 -1.45
N ILE A 80 13.69 11.91 -2.68
CA ILE A 80 13.83 11.08 -3.87
C ILE A 80 14.73 11.85 -4.84
N ALA A 81 15.95 11.34 -5.05
CA ALA A 81 16.98 11.96 -5.89
C ALA A 81 17.17 11.15 -7.17
N PRO A 82 16.71 11.65 -8.35
CA PRO A 82 16.94 10.98 -9.62
C PRO A 82 18.43 10.88 -9.95
N ARG A 83 18.86 9.73 -10.51
CA ARG A 83 20.25 9.48 -10.88
C ARG A 83 20.70 10.21 -12.15
N ASP A 84 19.75 10.76 -12.90
CA ASP A 84 20.03 11.59 -14.09
C ASP A 84 20.55 13.01 -13.75
N GLY A 85 20.66 13.32 -12.46
CA GLY A 85 21.13 14.63 -11.97
C GLY A 85 20.04 15.72 -11.94
N SER A 86 18.79 15.40 -12.24
CA SER A 86 17.68 16.33 -12.02
C SER A 86 17.47 16.62 -10.53
N ALA A 87 16.76 17.70 -10.23
CA ALA A 87 16.53 18.12 -8.84
C ALA A 87 15.79 17.01 -8.05
N PRO A 88 16.16 16.77 -6.78
CA PRO A 88 15.44 15.87 -5.92
C PRO A 88 14.06 16.45 -5.57
N ALA A 89 13.08 15.56 -5.37
CA ALA A 89 11.80 15.90 -4.79
C ALA A 89 11.74 15.43 -3.34
N ARG A 90 11.29 16.31 -2.44
CA ARG A 90 11.20 16.03 -1.00
C ARG A 90 9.76 16.10 -0.55
N PHE A 91 9.39 15.22 0.38
CA PHE A 91 8.05 15.06 0.92
C PHE A 91 8.14 14.97 2.44
N ARG A 92 7.47 15.89 3.13
CA ARG A 92 7.49 16.00 4.59
C ARG A 92 6.10 15.78 5.17
N SER A 93 6.03 15.10 6.31
CA SER A 93 4.83 14.94 7.12
C SER A 93 5.16 15.19 8.60
N GLY A 94 4.38 16.02 9.28
CA GLY A 94 4.54 16.23 10.72
C GLY A 94 4.19 14.99 11.56
N TYR A 95 4.73 14.88 12.77
CA TYR A 95 4.40 13.80 13.70
C TYR A 95 2.94 13.84 14.17
N GLU A 96 2.43 15.03 14.45
CA GLU A 96 1.09 15.25 15.01
C GLU A 96 -0.02 15.20 13.95
N ALA A 97 0.32 14.80 12.74
CA ALA A 97 -0.59 14.81 11.60
C ALA A 97 -1.76 13.83 11.73
N VAL A 98 -2.53 13.93 12.81
CA VAL A 98 -3.95 13.49 12.84
C VAL A 98 -4.76 14.33 11.86
N ARG A 99 -4.24 15.53 11.52
CA ARG A 99 -4.65 16.40 10.40
C ARG A 99 -3.35 16.87 9.76
N GLY A 100 -2.75 15.96 8.97
CA GLY A 100 -1.40 16.10 8.51
C GLY A 100 -1.20 17.26 7.58
N GLY A 101 -0.63 18.32 8.11
CA GLY A 101 0.13 19.23 7.29
C GLY A 101 1.28 18.44 6.66
N ALA A 102 1.22 18.23 5.36
CA ALA A 102 2.30 17.69 4.60
C ALA A 102 2.77 18.74 3.60
N ALA A 103 4.06 18.77 3.31
CA ALA A 103 4.62 19.70 2.35
C ALA A 103 5.57 18.99 1.39
N SER A 104 5.68 19.51 0.16
CA SER A 104 6.62 19.01 -0.83
C SER A 104 7.16 20.17 -1.67
N ASP A 105 8.42 20.07 -2.10
CA ASP A 105 9.01 20.93 -3.13
C ASP A 105 8.93 20.31 -4.54
N PHE A 106 8.03 19.36 -4.73
CA PHE A 106 7.73 18.76 -6.03
C PHE A 106 7.25 19.84 -7.03
N THR A 107 7.74 19.74 -8.26
CA THR A 107 7.29 20.59 -9.39
C THR A 107 6.87 19.72 -10.56
N LEU A 108 6.11 20.28 -11.50
CA LEU A 108 5.70 19.59 -12.74
C LEU A 108 6.87 19.24 -13.69
N GLN A 109 8.08 19.70 -13.40
CA GLN A 109 9.30 19.34 -14.13
C GLN A 109 9.87 18.00 -13.65
N HIS A 110 9.51 17.54 -12.44
CA HIS A 110 9.91 16.26 -11.92
C HIS A 110 9.15 15.11 -12.63
N ASN A 111 9.77 13.95 -12.62
CA ASN A 111 9.10 12.73 -13.04
C ASN A 111 7.83 12.48 -12.19
N PRO A 112 6.65 12.29 -12.79
CA PRO A 112 5.40 12.04 -12.05
C PRO A 112 5.44 10.83 -11.10
N ALA A 113 6.34 9.87 -11.34
CA ALA A 113 6.53 8.73 -10.45
C ALA A 113 7.02 9.16 -9.05
N LEU A 114 7.77 10.26 -8.95
CA LEU A 114 8.25 10.80 -7.66
C LEU A 114 7.06 11.29 -6.81
N LEU A 115 6.12 12.03 -7.43
CA LEU A 115 4.90 12.46 -6.73
C LEU A 115 4.06 11.25 -6.27
N ARG A 116 3.88 10.26 -7.16
CA ARG A 116 3.10 9.06 -6.87
C ARG A 116 3.67 8.31 -5.67
N PHE A 117 4.98 8.12 -5.61
CA PHE A 117 5.65 7.42 -4.52
C PHE A 117 5.73 8.27 -3.25
N GLY A 118 6.04 9.56 -3.36
CA GLY A 118 6.03 10.50 -2.24
C GLY A 118 4.66 10.58 -1.57
N LEU A 119 3.59 10.72 -2.37
CA LEU A 119 2.22 10.72 -1.86
C LEU A 119 1.84 9.37 -1.22
N TRP A 120 2.28 8.25 -1.79
CA TRP A 120 2.09 6.92 -1.19
C TRP A 120 2.73 6.83 0.19
N THR A 121 3.95 7.35 0.35
CA THR A 121 4.65 7.35 1.64
C THR A 121 3.93 8.23 2.66
N LEU A 122 3.59 9.49 2.29
CA LEU A 122 2.85 10.40 3.18
C LEU A 122 1.49 9.83 3.58
N TYR A 123 0.76 9.24 2.62
CA TYR A 123 -0.50 8.58 2.88
C TYR A 123 -0.36 7.47 3.92
N ASN A 124 0.64 6.60 3.79
CA ASN A 124 0.84 5.49 4.73
C ASN A 124 1.26 5.96 6.13
N ILE A 125 2.03 7.04 6.26
CA ILE A 125 2.35 7.66 7.57
C ILE A 125 1.07 8.09 8.29
N VAL A 126 0.12 8.69 7.58
CA VAL A 126 -1.17 9.10 8.14
C VAL A 126 -2.07 7.88 8.39
N ALA A 127 -2.12 6.96 7.42
CA ALA A 127 -3.03 5.82 7.43
C ALA A 127 -2.75 4.85 8.58
N VAL A 128 -1.47 4.54 8.85
CA VAL A 128 -1.11 3.55 9.86
C VAL A 128 -1.58 3.95 11.25
N ARG A 129 -1.54 5.23 11.58
CA ARG A 129 -2.07 5.80 12.84
C ARG A 129 -3.59 5.75 12.95
N ARG A 130 -4.27 5.55 11.83
CA ARG A 130 -5.73 5.38 11.73
C ARG A 130 -6.15 3.93 11.59
N GLY A 131 -5.22 3.00 11.82
CA GLY A 131 -5.49 1.57 11.69
C GLY A 131 -5.67 1.11 10.24
N ALA A 132 -4.98 1.74 9.29
CA ALA A 132 -4.95 1.33 7.89
C ALA A 132 -3.52 1.41 7.32
N VAL A 133 -3.16 0.53 6.40
CA VAL A 133 -1.83 0.53 5.75
C VAL A 133 -1.90 -0.14 4.38
N ALA A 134 -1.08 0.33 3.44
CA ALA A 134 -0.85 -0.36 2.18
C ALA A 134 -0.08 -1.66 2.41
N ILE A 135 -0.50 -2.72 1.73
CA ILE A 135 0.18 -4.02 1.75
C ILE A 135 0.57 -4.40 0.32
N HIS A 136 1.85 -4.67 0.09
CA HIS A 136 2.32 -5.13 -1.22
C HIS A 136 1.73 -6.50 -1.55
N SER A 137 0.59 -6.49 -2.26
CA SER A 137 -0.19 -7.68 -2.58
C SER A 137 -1.02 -7.49 -3.85
N SER A 138 -1.50 -8.58 -4.41
CA SER A 138 -2.55 -8.57 -5.43
C SER A 138 -3.83 -9.14 -4.83
N VAL A 139 -4.99 -8.50 -5.08
CA VAL A 139 -6.25 -8.83 -4.40
C VAL A 139 -7.32 -9.26 -5.39
N ILE A 140 -7.89 -10.42 -5.13
CA ILE A 140 -9.11 -10.90 -5.79
C ILE A 140 -10.33 -10.58 -4.93
N ARG A 141 -11.34 -10.02 -5.57
CA ARG A 141 -12.72 -9.96 -5.10
C ARG A 141 -13.43 -11.24 -5.53
N TYR A 142 -13.99 -11.97 -4.58
CA TYR A 142 -14.83 -13.13 -4.84
C TYR A 142 -15.90 -13.26 -3.75
N ARG A 143 -17.18 -13.47 -4.13
CA ARG A 143 -18.33 -13.59 -3.21
C ARG A 143 -18.38 -12.45 -2.18
N ASN A 144 -18.22 -11.21 -2.64
CA ASN A 144 -18.19 -10.00 -1.79
C ASN A 144 -17.14 -10.04 -0.66
N ARG A 145 -16.04 -10.76 -0.86
CA ARG A 145 -14.89 -10.82 0.05
C ARG A 145 -13.60 -10.65 -0.72
N GLY A 146 -12.56 -10.17 -0.03
CA GLY A 146 -11.22 -9.99 -0.61
C GLY A 146 -10.28 -11.12 -0.20
N VAL A 147 -9.50 -11.64 -1.17
CA VAL A 147 -8.39 -12.56 -0.92
C VAL A 147 -7.11 -11.88 -1.36
N LEU A 148 -6.18 -11.67 -0.40
CA LEU A 148 -4.89 -11.05 -0.66
C LEU A 148 -3.83 -12.10 -0.96
N PHE A 149 -3.08 -11.92 -2.03
CA PHE A 149 -1.93 -12.75 -2.38
C PHE A 149 -0.64 -11.97 -2.18
N LEU A 150 0.17 -12.43 -1.22
CA LEU A 150 1.46 -11.85 -0.84
C LEU A 150 2.61 -12.63 -1.48
N GLY A 151 3.76 -12.01 -1.55
CA GLY A 151 5.02 -12.60 -1.99
C GLY A 151 5.97 -11.53 -2.47
N GLU A 152 7.24 -11.84 -2.58
CA GLU A 152 8.26 -10.94 -3.12
C GLU A 152 8.00 -10.59 -4.58
N SER A 153 8.71 -9.59 -5.11
CA SER A 153 8.64 -9.27 -6.53
C SER A 153 9.05 -10.51 -7.35
N GLY A 154 8.27 -10.82 -8.40
CA GLY A 154 8.53 -12.00 -9.22
C GLY A 154 8.02 -13.34 -8.67
N THR A 155 7.47 -13.42 -7.47
CA THR A 155 6.91 -14.67 -6.90
C THR A 155 5.70 -15.20 -7.68
N GLY A 156 5.01 -14.34 -8.45
CA GLY A 156 3.86 -14.77 -9.26
C GLY A 156 2.50 -14.30 -8.75
N LYS A 157 2.42 -13.27 -7.89
CA LYS A 157 1.16 -12.68 -7.39
C LYS A 157 0.16 -12.38 -8.52
N SER A 158 0.58 -11.57 -9.49
CA SER A 158 -0.29 -11.20 -10.64
C SER A 158 -0.62 -12.38 -11.55
N THR A 159 0.28 -13.37 -11.65
CA THR A 159 -0.01 -14.65 -12.33
C THR A 159 -1.10 -15.40 -11.60
N HIS A 160 -1.02 -15.54 -10.29
CA HIS A 160 -1.99 -16.29 -9.50
C HIS A 160 -3.38 -15.61 -9.51
N THR A 161 -3.44 -14.28 -9.40
CA THR A 161 -4.70 -13.53 -9.54
C THR A 161 -5.28 -13.58 -10.95
N ARG A 162 -4.45 -13.68 -11.99
CA ARG A 162 -4.89 -13.96 -13.37
C ARG A 162 -5.52 -15.34 -13.48
N LEU A 163 -4.88 -16.38 -12.91
CA LEU A 163 -5.42 -17.75 -12.88
C LEU A 163 -6.75 -17.84 -12.13
N TRP A 164 -6.91 -17.09 -11.02
CA TRP A 164 -8.21 -17.00 -10.35
C TRP A 164 -9.28 -16.43 -11.30
N ARG A 165 -9.01 -15.34 -12.01
CA ARG A 165 -9.98 -14.74 -12.95
C ARG A 165 -10.32 -15.63 -14.14
N GLU A 166 -9.37 -16.45 -14.58
CA GLU A 166 -9.53 -17.38 -15.70
C GLU A 166 -10.31 -18.66 -15.32
N HIS A 167 -10.12 -19.14 -14.07
CA HIS A 167 -10.59 -20.49 -13.69
C HIS A 167 -11.61 -20.50 -12.56
N ILE A 168 -11.84 -19.38 -11.87
CA ILE A 168 -12.85 -19.26 -10.82
C ILE A 168 -13.94 -18.29 -11.29
N PRO A 169 -15.13 -18.80 -11.70
CA PRO A 169 -16.21 -17.94 -12.18
C PRO A 169 -16.64 -16.89 -11.15
N GLY A 170 -16.67 -15.62 -11.57
CA GLY A 170 -17.02 -14.50 -10.70
C GLY A 170 -15.85 -13.91 -9.89
N ALA A 171 -14.64 -14.40 -10.06
CA ALA A 171 -13.45 -13.79 -9.49
C ALA A 171 -13.03 -12.54 -10.28
N GLU A 172 -12.82 -11.41 -9.60
CA GLU A 172 -12.41 -10.14 -10.19
C GLU A 172 -11.20 -9.55 -9.45
N LEU A 173 -10.38 -8.78 -10.16
CA LEU A 173 -9.29 -8.03 -9.56
C LEU A 173 -9.83 -6.80 -8.81
N LEU A 174 -9.46 -6.62 -7.54
CA LEU A 174 -9.74 -5.42 -6.77
C LEU A 174 -8.59 -4.41 -6.85
N ASN A 175 -7.37 -4.87 -6.69
CA ASN A 175 -6.15 -4.08 -6.81
C ASN A 175 -4.96 -5.00 -7.09
N ASP A 176 -3.95 -4.47 -7.78
CA ASP A 176 -2.71 -5.20 -8.09
C ASP A 176 -1.53 -4.31 -7.71
N ASP A 177 -0.96 -4.50 -6.53
CA ASP A 177 0.25 -3.89 -5.98
C ASP A 177 0.10 -3.30 -4.57
N SER A 178 -0.79 -2.34 -4.35
CA SER A 178 -0.85 -1.57 -3.10
C SER A 178 -2.29 -1.37 -2.60
N PRO A 179 -3.08 -2.43 -2.41
CA PRO A 179 -4.36 -2.31 -1.71
C PRO A 179 -4.10 -1.84 -0.27
N ILE A 180 -5.13 -1.21 0.32
CA ILE A 180 -5.07 -0.79 1.72
C ILE A 180 -5.82 -1.82 2.56
N ILE A 181 -5.22 -2.28 3.64
CA ILE A 181 -5.95 -3.03 4.67
C ILE A 181 -6.26 -2.12 5.85
N SER A 182 -7.38 -2.37 6.50
CA SER A 182 -7.77 -1.66 7.72
C SER A 182 -8.37 -2.60 8.74
N ALA A 183 -8.05 -2.34 10.02
CA ALA A 183 -8.65 -3.01 11.17
C ALA A 183 -8.73 -2.01 12.33
N GLY A 184 -9.93 -1.70 12.79
CA GLY A 184 -10.15 -0.76 13.89
C GLY A 184 -11.52 -0.94 14.52
N GLY A 185 -11.60 -0.72 15.85
CA GLY A 185 -12.82 -0.95 16.61
C GLY A 185 -13.29 -2.41 16.51
N ASP A 186 -14.59 -2.63 16.66
CA ASP A 186 -15.23 -3.95 16.60
C ASP A 186 -15.57 -4.38 15.17
N THR A 187 -14.93 -3.80 14.16
CA THR A 187 -15.23 -4.10 12.75
C THR A 187 -14.33 -5.19 12.20
N THR A 188 -14.90 -6.08 11.37
CA THR A 188 -14.15 -7.07 10.59
C THR A 188 -13.08 -6.36 9.73
N PRO A 189 -11.82 -6.86 9.69
CA PRO A 189 -10.80 -6.30 8.84
C PRO A 189 -11.23 -6.21 7.37
N GLN A 190 -10.93 -5.05 6.76
CA GLN A 190 -11.32 -4.72 5.40
C GLN A 190 -10.08 -4.60 4.49
N VAL A 191 -10.26 -4.95 3.22
CA VAL A 191 -9.34 -4.56 2.16
C VAL A 191 -10.01 -3.59 1.22
N TRP A 192 -9.28 -2.55 0.83
CA TRP A 192 -9.72 -1.46 -0.03
C TRP A 192 -8.90 -1.44 -1.31
N GLY A 193 -9.54 -1.16 -2.42
CA GLY A 193 -8.82 -0.72 -3.61
C GLY A 193 -8.11 0.62 -3.37
N SER A 194 -7.13 0.94 -4.19
CA SER A 194 -6.31 2.15 -4.03
C SER A 194 -5.94 2.77 -5.38
N PRO A 195 -5.47 4.02 -5.40
CA PRO A 195 -4.93 4.64 -6.61
C PRO A 195 -3.54 4.14 -6.99
N TRP A 196 -2.91 3.32 -6.14
CA TRP A 196 -1.60 2.72 -6.40
C TRP A 196 -1.79 1.29 -6.90
N SER A 197 -1.54 1.09 -8.20
CA SER A 197 -1.62 -0.21 -8.88
C SER A 197 -0.34 -0.45 -9.66
N GLY A 198 0.05 -1.71 -9.77
CA GLY A 198 1.26 -2.13 -10.48
C GLY A 198 1.07 -2.23 -12.00
N LYS A 199 1.59 -3.31 -12.58
CA LYS A 199 1.58 -3.56 -14.02
C LYS A 199 0.17 -3.71 -14.60
N THR A 200 -0.80 -4.14 -13.79
CA THR A 200 -2.21 -4.25 -14.19
C THR A 200 -2.98 -3.08 -13.58
N PRO A 201 -3.23 -1.98 -14.33
CA PRO A 201 -3.96 -0.84 -13.80
C PRO A 201 -5.36 -1.24 -13.33
N CYS A 202 -5.60 -1.12 -12.02
CA CYS A 202 -6.88 -1.42 -11.38
C CYS A 202 -7.13 -0.44 -10.24
N TYR A 203 -7.96 0.56 -10.48
CA TYR A 203 -8.24 1.66 -9.57
C TYR A 203 -9.73 1.61 -9.17
N ARG A 204 -10.04 0.83 -8.13
CA ARG A 204 -11.41 0.67 -7.62
C ARG A 204 -11.53 1.32 -6.24
N ASN A 205 -12.49 2.21 -6.07
CA ASN A 205 -12.83 2.77 -4.75
C ASN A 205 -13.91 1.90 -4.11
N GLU A 206 -13.51 0.69 -3.73
CA GLU A 206 -14.36 -0.32 -3.13
C GLU A 206 -13.66 -0.94 -1.93
N ASN A 207 -14.42 -1.43 -0.95
CA ASN A 207 -13.90 -2.20 0.17
C ASN A 207 -14.65 -3.51 0.34
N LEU A 208 -13.96 -4.49 0.89
CA LEU A 208 -14.49 -5.84 1.14
C LEU A 208 -13.96 -6.39 2.46
N PRO A 209 -14.77 -7.16 3.20
CA PRO A 209 -14.24 -7.97 4.28
C PRO A 209 -13.15 -8.92 3.76
N ILE A 210 -12.05 -9.05 4.49
CA ILE A 210 -10.98 -9.96 4.10
C ILE A 210 -11.41 -11.40 4.38
N ALA A 211 -11.39 -12.25 3.34
CA ALA A 211 -11.66 -13.67 3.46
C ALA A 211 -10.43 -14.43 3.98
N ALA A 212 -9.27 -14.15 3.40
CA ALA A 212 -8.00 -14.76 3.72
C ALA A 212 -6.83 -13.95 3.16
N ILE A 213 -5.66 -14.21 3.71
CA ILE A 213 -4.38 -13.74 3.20
C ILE A 213 -3.53 -14.96 2.86
N VAL A 214 -2.93 -14.99 1.67
CA VAL A 214 -2.18 -16.13 1.16
C VAL A 214 -0.78 -15.68 0.75
N ARG A 215 0.26 -16.14 1.45
CA ARG A 215 1.65 -15.96 1.01
C ARG A 215 1.99 -17.03 -0.02
N LEU A 216 2.44 -16.59 -1.18
CA LEU A 216 2.87 -17.46 -2.28
C LEU A 216 4.35 -17.79 -2.19
N SER A 217 4.71 -19.00 -2.58
CA SER A 217 6.07 -19.37 -2.95
C SER A 217 6.04 -20.35 -4.14
N GLN A 218 7.04 -20.25 -5.02
CA GLN A 218 7.18 -21.15 -6.15
C GLN A 218 7.65 -22.53 -5.65
N ALA A 219 7.00 -23.60 -6.13
CA ALA A 219 7.33 -24.97 -5.80
C ALA A 219 6.96 -25.90 -6.97
N PRO A 220 7.54 -27.11 -7.08
CA PRO A 220 7.19 -28.08 -8.11
C PRO A 220 5.88 -28.85 -7.83
N HIS A 221 5.06 -28.37 -6.90
CA HIS A 221 3.80 -28.96 -6.47
C HIS A 221 2.87 -27.87 -5.92
N ASN A 222 1.59 -28.21 -5.78
CA ASN A 222 0.60 -27.34 -5.14
C ASN A 222 0.28 -27.83 -3.74
N ARG A 223 0.58 -27.05 -2.72
CA ARG A 223 0.31 -27.34 -1.31
C ARG A 223 -0.06 -26.08 -0.55
N ILE A 224 -1.18 -26.08 0.15
CA ILE A 224 -1.60 -24.97 1.00
C ILE A 224 -1.66 -25.42 2.45
N ARG A 225 -1.20 -24.57 3.37
CA ARG A 225 -1.34 -24.78 4.81
C ARG A 225 -1.70 -23.50 5.53
N ARG A 226 -2.48 -23.59 6.59
CA ARG A 226 -2.75 -22.45 7.48
C ARG A 226 -1.50 -22.15 8.31
N LEU A 227 -1.18 -20.84 8.45
CA LEU A 227 -0.09 -20.36 9.28
C LEU A 227 -0.56 -20.18 10.74
N ARG A 228 0.34 -20.46 11.68
CA ARG A 228 0.16 -20.09 13.09
C ARG A 228 0.37 -18.57 13.24
N PRO A 229 -0.14 -17.91 14.30
CA PRO A 229 -0.06 -16.45 14.46
C PRO A 229 1.34 -15.88 14.26
N ILE A 230 2.37 -16.48 14.84
CA ILE A 230 3.76 -15.98 14.70
C ILE A 230 4.28 -16.10 13.26
N GLU A 231 3.90 -17.18 12.54
CA GLU A 231 4.25 -17.35 11.13
C GLU A 231 3.48 -16.35 10.25
N ALA A 232 2.22 -16.05 10.63
CA ALA A 232 1.36 -15.09 9.91
C ALA A 232 1.93 -13.67 9.97
N ILE A 233 2.36 -13.20 11.15
CA ILE A 233 3.04 -11.89 11.28
C ILE A 233 4.29 -11.87 10.40
N GLY A 234 5.14 -12.91 10.45
CA GLY A 234 6.34 -13.00 9.62
C GLY A 234 6.04 -13.03 8.11
N ALA A 235 4.86 -13.51 7.71
CA ALA A 235 4.42 -13.51 6.31
C ALA A 235 3.92 -12.14 5.84
N LEU A 236 3.25 -11.37 6.72
CA LEU A 236 2.63 -10.09 6.38
C LEU A 236 3.59 -8.90 6.50
N LEU A 237 4.39 -8.85 7.56
CA LEU A 237 5.25 -7.72 7.90
C LEU A 237 6.16 -7.26 6.74
N PRO A 238 6.81 -8.16 5.96
CA PRO A 238 7.63 -7.75 4.81
C PRO A 238 6.83 -7.10 3.67
N SER A 239 5.50 -7.21 3.68
CA SER A 239 4.62 -6.59 2.66
C SER A 239 4.10 -5.21 3.07
N ALA A 240 4.36 -4.75 4.30
CA ALA A 240 4.12 -3.38 4.74
C ALA A 240 5.18 -2.42 4.17
N PRO A 241 5.00 -1.08 4.26
CA PRO A 241 5.97 -0.12 3.76
C PRO A 241 7.37 -0.37 4.34
N PRO A 242 8.40 -0.68 3.52
CA PRO A 242 9.71 -1.13 4.03
C PRO A 242 10.39 -0.11 4.94
N ALA A 243 10.24 1.19 4.63
CA ALA A 243 10.84 2.26 5.43
C ALA A 243 10.32 2.30 6.88
N PHE A 244 9.11 1.79 7.13
CA PHE A 244 8.48 1.85 8.45
C PHE A 244 9.12 0.90 9.46
N SER A 245 9.77 -0.18 9.00
CA SER A 245 10.53 -1.09 9.88
C SER A 245 11.78 -0.46 10.49
N HIS A 246 12.18 0.72 10.04
CA HIS A 246 13.35 1.46 10.52
C HIS A 246 12.99 2.61 11.50
N ASP A 247 11.69 2.77 11.80
CA ASP A 247 11.20 3.70 12.82
C ASP A 247 10.30 2.97 13.83
N GLU A 248 10.66 3.01 15.12
CA GLU A 248 9.95 2.28 16.17
C GLU A 248 8.47 2.61 16.23
N ARG A 249 8.08 3.89 16.07
CA ARG A 249 6.67 4.32 16.15
C ARG A 249 5.84 3.77 14.99
N LEU A 250 6.36 3.89 13.76
CA LEU A 250 5.67 3.39 12.57
C LEU A 250 5.62 1.86 12.56
N GLN A 251 6.69 1.20 13.02
CA GLN A 251 6.74 -0.25 13.15
C GLN A 251 5.74 -0.76 14.18
N ASP A 252 5.63 -0.12 15.34
CA ASP A 252 4.67 -0.48 16.39
C ASP A 252 3.23 -0.35 15.89
N ASP A 253 2.90 0.75 15.20
CA ASP A 253 1.59 0.97 14.61
C ASP A 253 1.25 -0.10 13.56
N VAL A 254 2.20 -0.47 12.69
CA VAL A 254 2.05 -1.57 11.71
C VAL A 254 1.83 -2.89 12.42
N CYS A 255 2.67 -3.23 13.40
CA CYS A 255 2.55 -4.49 14.15
C CYS A 255 1.23 -4.60 14.89
N ALA A 256 0.76 -3.51 15.50
CA ALA A 256 -0.54 -3.47 16.18
C ALA A 256 -1.70 -3.68 15.21
N LEU A 257 -1.65 -3.07 14.01
CA LEU A 257 -2.65 -3.27 12.97
C LEU A 257 -2.65 -4.71 12.46
N LEU A 258 -1.48 -5.26 12.10
CA LEU A 258 -1.36 -6.62 11.57
C LEU A 258 -1.80 -7.66 12.60
N SER A 259 -1.51 -7.45 13.89
CA SER A 259 -1.97 -8.33 14.97
C SER A 259 -3.49 -8.41 15.00
N ARG A 260 -4.19 -7.26 14.95
CA ARG A 260 -5.66 -7.22 14.87
C ARG A 260 -6.21 -7.92 13.63
N VAL A 261 -5.52 -7.81 12.49
CA VAL A 261 -5.95 -8.51 11.26
C VAL A 261 -5.89 -10.02 11.44
N ILE A 262 -4.78 -10.57 11.95
CA ILE A 262 -4.61 -12.03 12.05
C ILE A 262 -5.44 -12.69 13.17
N GLU A 263 -5.98 -11.91 14.10
CA GLU A 263 -6.92 -12.41 15.12
C GLU A 263 -8.18 -13.02 14.49
N SER A 264 -8.66 -12.45 13.39
CA SER A 264 -9.92 -12.87 12.74
C SER A 264 -9.76 -13.33 11.29
N VAL A 265 -8.65 -12.99 10.62
CA VAL A 265 -8.39 -13.35 9.23
C VAL A 265 -7.42 -14.52 9.15
N PRO A 266 -7.81 -15.66 8.54
CA PRO A 266 -6.89 -16.78 8.34
C PRO A 266 -5.79 -16.41 7.35
N VAL A 267 -4.55 -16.78 7.70
CA VAL A 267 -3.38 -16.61 6.85
C VAL A 267 -2.86 -17.97 6.42
N TYR A 268 -2.57 -18.12 5.13
CA TYR A 268 -2.09 -19.36 4.54
C TYR A 268 -0.74 -19.17 3.88
N HIS A 269 0.00 -20.25 3.74
CA HIS A 269 1.14 -20.37 2.84
C HIS A 269 0.77 -21.34 1.70
N LEU A 270 0.90 -20.87 0.47
CA LEU A 270 0.67 -21.66 -0.74
C LEU A 270 1.99 -21.81 -1.49
N GLU A 271 2.52 -23.02 -1.47
CA GLU A 271 3.57 -23.49 -2.36
C GLU A 271 2.91 -23.92 -3.65
N CYS A 272 3.26 -23.34 -4.80
CA CYS A 272 2.49 -23.59 -6.01
C CYS A 272 3.27 -23.52 -7.32
N LEU A 273 2.74 -24.25 -8.29
CA LEU A 273 2.95 -24.08 -9.73
C LEU A 273 2.09 -22.90 -10.26
N PRO A 274 2.45 -22.30 -11.38
CA PRO A 274 1.63 -21.27 -12.04
C PRO A 274 0.52 -21.90 -12.91
N ASP A 275 -0.37 -22.70 -12.30
CA ASP A 275 -1.41 -23.45 -12.99
C ASP A 275 -2.82 -23.25 -12.41
N ALA A 276 -3.82 -23.80 -13.10
CA ALA A 276 -5.21 -23.71 -12.71
C ALA A 276 -5.51 -24.44 -11.39
N ASP A 277 -4.77 -25.51 -11.08
CA ASP A 277 -5.00 -26.32 -9.89
C ASP A 277 -4.55 -25.57 -8.62
N ALA A 278 -3.51 -24.72 -8.71
CA ALA A 278 -3.14 -23.81 -7.64
C ALA A 278 -4.26 -22.84 -7.29
N ALA A 279 -4.92 -22.26 -8.32
CA ALA A 279 -6.05 -21.34 -8.13
C ALA A 279 -7.25 -22.07 -7.51
N ARG A 280 -7.60 -23.26 -8.01
CA ARG A 280 -8.69 -24.10 -7.46
C ARG A 280 -8.40 -24.51 -6.03
N LEU A 281 -7.19 -24.97 -5.73
CA LEU A 281 -6.77 -25.39 -4.38
C LEU A 281 -6.92 -24.24 -3.37
N SER A 282 -6.47 -23.05 -3.71
CA SER A 282 -6.59 -21.88 -2.82
C SER A 282 -8.06 -21.46 -2.65
N CYS A 283 -8.86 -21.46 -3.73
CA CYS A 283 -10.29 -21.19 -3.66
C CYS A 283 -11.04 -22.19 -2.79
N GLN A 284 -10.83 -23.48 -3.02
CA GLN A 284 -11.45 -24.56 -2.24
C GLN A 284 -11.08 -24.47 -0.75
N THR A 285 -9.81 -24.21 -0.44
CA THR A 285 -9.36 -24.08 0.96
C THR A 285 -10.01 -22.90 1.69
N ILE A 286 -10.19 -21.77 1.00
CA ILE A 286 -10.70 -20.53 1.60
C ILE A 286 -12.23 -20.53 1.69
N PHE A 287 -12.94 -21.07 0.68
CA PHE A 287 -14.39 -20.99 0.55
C PHE A 287 -15.13 -22.32 0.72
N GLY A 288 -14.41 -23.44 0.82
CA GLY A 288 -15.00 -24.76 1.09
C GLY A 288 -15.64 -25.44 -0.13
N GLU A 289 -15.12 -25.17 -1.36
CA GLU A 289 -15.67 -25.69 -2.61
C GLU A 289 -14.65 -26.37 -3.49
#